data_fc5c1be57e37bbb3753e5fb548cda3a7
#
_entry.id   fc5c1be57e37bbb3753e5fb548cda3a7
#
_cell.length_a   1.000
_cell.length_b   1.000
_cell.length_c   1.000
_cell.angle_alpha   90.00
_cell.angle_beta   90.00
_cell.angle_gamma   90.00
#
_symmetry.space_group_name_H-M   'P 1'
#
loop_
_entity.id
_entity.type
_entity.pdbx_description
1 polymer ?
#
loop_
_entity_poly.entity_id
_entity_poly.type
_entity_poly.pdbx_seq_one_letter_code
_entity_poly.pdbx_strand_id
1 'polypeptide(L)'
;MAVQRAGPDPDRDSSPASDGPIPASTSFCVPATAPSVGPIRRAVAEFARDYGASQPALESVSLAVSEALTNVVVHAYRDAPAPGPVLVVVSVRDRRLTVTVADEGCGMAPRSESPGLGLGMGLMAQVADTFEVTDRTAQPGLVLRMGFALGG
;
A
#
# COMPACT_ATOMS: atom_id res chain seq x y z
N MET A 1 5.22 -52.01 -41.51
CA MET A 1 5.57 -50.68 -40.98
C MET A 1 4.81 -50.48 -39.68
N ALA A 2 5.48 -50.58 -38.57
CA ALA A 2 4.90 -50.37 -37.28
C ALA A 2 5.01 -48.89 -36.89
N VAL A 3 3.89 -48.22 -36.71
CA VAL A 3 3.84 -46.85 -36.20
C VAL A 3 3.89 -46.93 -34.66
N GLN A 4 5.03 -46.52 -34.13
CA GLN A 4 5.25 -46.44 -32.67
C GLN A 4 4.56 -45.18 -32.17
N ARG A 5 3.46 -45.37 -31.38
CA ARG A 5 2.86 -44.30 -30.62
C ARG A 5 3.74 -43.94 -29.42
N ALA A 6 4.25 -42.71 -29.41
CA ALA A 6 4.85 -42.16 -28.23
C ALA A 6 3.77 -41.98 -27.16
N GLY A 7 3.97 -42.62 -26.00
CA GLY A 7 3.15 -42.45 -24.82
C GLY A 7 3.37 -41.08 -24.18
N PRO A 8 2.42 -40.60 -23.36
CA PRO A 8 2.57 -39.32 -22.68
C PRO A 8 3.70 -39.38 -21.65
N ASP A 9 4.53 -38.38 -21.69
CA ASP A 9 5.62 -38.12 -20.77
C ASP A 9 5.05 -37.90 -19.34
N PRO A 10 5.45 -38.69 -18.33
CA PRO A 10 4.88 -38.57 -16.98
C PRO A 10 5.53 -37.49 -16.11
N ASP A 11 6.47 -36.70 -16.62
CA ASP A 11 7.20 -35.68 -15.87
C ASP A 11 6.82 -34.25 -16.27
N ARG A 12 5.51 -33.95 -16.31
CA ARG A 12 5.10 -32.58 -16.11
C ARG A 12 4.95 -32.36 -14.61
N ASP A 13 6.04 -31.93 -14.04
CA ASP A 13 6.09 -31.35 -12.71
C ASP A 13 5.04 -30.25 -12.59
N SER A 14 3.90 -30.61 -12.04
CA SER A 14 2.92 -29.68 -11.53
C SER A 14 3.46 -29.20 -10.20
N SER A 15 4.31 -28.20 -10.23
CA SER A 15 4.63 -27.43 -9.02
C SER A 15 3.29 -27.01 -8.38
N PRO A 16 2.99 -27.44 -7.16
CA PRO A 16 1.80 -26.96 -6.49
C PRO A 16 2.00 -25.48 -6.29
N ALA A 17 1.10 -24.68 -6.84
CA ALA A 17 0.92 -23.30 -6.44
C ALA A 17 0.92 -23.30 -4.91
N SER A 18 1.73 -22.45 -4.31
CA SER A 18 1.81 -22.30 -2.86
C SER A 18 0.40 -22.01 -2.33
N ASP A 19 -0.24 -23.02 -1.81
CA ASP A 19 -1.60 -22.98 -1.25
C ASP A 19 -1.54 -22.39 0.16
N GLY A 20 -0.93 -21.19 0.24
CA GLY A 20 -1.02 -20.35 1.41
C GLY A 20 -2.38 -19.67 1.43
N PRO A 21 -2.95 -19.38 2.61
CA PRO A 21 -4.23 -18.70 2.70
C PRO A 21 -4.17 -17.42 1.87
N ILE A 22 -5.21 -17.22 1.03
CA ILE A 22 -5.35 -15.99 0.22
C ILE A 22 -5.31 -14.82 1.19
N PRO A 23 -4.41 -13.85 1.01
CA PRO A 23 -4.32 -12.72 1.92
C PRO A 23 -5.65 -11.97 1.91
N ALA A 24 -6.19 -11.70 3.10
CA ALA A 24 -7.34 -10.82 3.21
C ALA A 24 -6.93 -9.42 2.76
N SER A 25 -7.69 -8.81 1.87
CA SER A 25 -7.37 -7.49 1.33
C SER A 25 -8.63 -6.68 1.05
N THR A 26 -8.47 -5.36 1.12
CA THR A 26 -9.47 -4.39 0.70
C THR A 26 -8.78 -3.21 0.04
N SER A 27 -9.51 -2.45 -0.76
CA SER A 27 -8.96 -1.27 -1.42
C SER A 27 -9.98 -0.14 -1.46
N PHE A 28 -9.46 1.09 -1.51
CA PHE A 28 -10.22 2.33 -1.58
C PHE A 28 -9.62 3.20 -2.67
N CYS A 29 -10.46 3.77 -3.52
CA CYS A 29 -10.05 4.78 -4.49
C CYS A 29 -10.90 6.01 -4.27
N VAL A 30 -10.27 7.11 -3.88
CA VAL A 30 -10.95 8.36 -3.53
C VAL A 30 -10.20 9.57 -4.12
N PRO A 31 -10.88 10.71 -4.30
CA PRO A 31 -10.14 11.93 -4.68
C PRO A 31 -9.20 12.35 -3.55
N ALA A 32 -8.01 12.85 -3.94
CA ALA A 32 -6.99 13.34 -3.01
C ALA A 32 -7.38 14.69 -2.44
N THR A 33 -8.36 14.72 -1.58
CA THR A 33 -8.88 15.92 -0.91
C THR A 33 -8.85 15.75 0.60
N ALA A 34 -8.76 16.85 1.34
CA ALA A 34 -8.74 16.83 2.80
C ALA A 34 -9.91 16.05 3.42
N PRO A 35 -11.17 16.16 2.96
CA PRO A 35 -12.28 15.37 3.47
C PRO A 35 -12.15 13.86 3.29
N SER A 36 -11.31 13.38 2.38
CA SER A 36 -11.10 11.94 2.15
C SER A 36 -10.22 11.29 3.22
N VAL A 37 -9.38 12.05 3.90
CA VAL A 37 -8.36 11.51 4.83
C VAL A 37 -8.99 10.79 6.02
N GLY A 38 -9.90 11.42 6.72
CA GLY A 38 -10.53 10.85 7.92
C GLY A 38 -11.28 9.53 7.68
N PRO A 39 -12.18 9.47 6.70
CA PRO A 39 -12.91 8.24 6.37
C PRO A 39 -12.00 7.07 6.00
N ILE A 40 -10.98 7.29 5.18
CA ILE A 40 -10.04 6.23 4.79
C ILE A 40 -9.20 5.77 5.99
N ARG A 41 -8.68 6.69 6.77
CA ARG A 41 -7.95 6.35 8.01
C ARG A 41 -8.79 5.44 8.92
N ARG A 42 -10.05 5.77 9.14
CA ARG A 42 -10.96 4.96 9.96
C ARG A 42 -11.20 3.58 9.35
N ALA A 43 -11.45 3.51 8.05
CA ALA A 43 -11.67 2.25 7.36
C ALA A 43 -10.45 1.31 7.43
N VAL A 44 -9.24 1.85 7.28
CA VAL A 44 -8.00 1.08 7.42
C VAL A 44 -7.81 0.60 8.87
N ALA A 45 -8.07 1.44 9.86
CA ALA A 45 -7.99 1.07 11.27
C ALA A 45 -9.02 0.00 11.64
N GLU A 46 -10.25 0.08 11.14
CA GLU A 46 -11.29 -0.93 11.34
C GLU A 46 -10.86 -2.28 10.73
N PHE A 47 -10.36 -2.27 9.51
CA PHE A 47 -9.83 -3.47 8.89
C PHE A 47 -8.70 -4.08 9.74
N ALA A 48 -7.74 -3.30 10.18
CA ALA A 48 -6.66 -3.77 11.04
C ALA A 48 -7.18 -4.36 12.35
N ARG A 49 -8.19 -3.73 12.97
CA ARG A 49 -8.83 -4.21 14.20
C ARG A 49 -9.52 -5.56 14.00
N ASP A 50 -10.23 -5.73 12.88
CA ASP A 50 -10.94 -6.97 12.56
C ASP A 50 -9.97 -8.14 12.40
N TYR A 51 -8.72 -7.87 12.02
CA TYR A 51 -7.65 -8.86 11.93
C TYR A 51 -6.74 -8.91 13.16
N GLY A 52 -7.18 -8.36 14.28
CA GLY A 52 -6.54 -8.54 15.57
C GLY A 52 -5.38 -7.58 15.87
N ALA A 53 -5.37 -6.40 15.27
CA ALA A 53 -4.38 -5.38 15.61
C ALA A 53 -4.50 -4.95 17.08
N SER A 54 -3.36 -4.87 17.76
CA SER A 54 -3.27 -4.32 19.11
C SER A 54 -3.51 -2.82 19.10
N GLN A 55 -3.84 -2.24 20.25
CA GLN A 55 -4.04 -0.79 20.35
C GLN A 55 -2.82 0.02 19.88
N PRO A 56 -1.57 -0.32 20.29
CA PRO A 56 -0.41 0.36 19.75
C PRO A 56 -0.25 0.23 18.23
N ALA A 57 -0.57 -0.93 17.66
CA ALA A 57 -0.54 -1.12 16.20
C ALA A 57 -1.59 -0.25 15.50
N LEU A 58 -2.80 -0.13 16.05
CA LEU A 58 -3.86 0.73 15.51
C LEU A 58 -3.45 2.21 15.52
N GLU A 59 -2.78 2.66 16.57
CA GLU A 59 -2.28 4.03 16.67
C GLU A 59 -1.21 4.31 15.62
N SER A 60 -0.25 3.40 15.45
CA SER A 60 0.80 3.49 14.43
C SER A 60 0.23 3.50 13.01
N VAL A 61 -0.71 2.61 12.72
CA VAL A 61 -1.39 2.52 11.42
C VAL A 61 -2.16 3.81 11.14
N SER A 62 -2.95 4.29 12.10
CA SER A 62 -3.76 5.51 11.94
C SER A 62 -2.90 6.74 11.67
N LEU A 63 -1.80 6.87 12.39
CA LEU A 63 -0.86 7.98 12.21
C LEU A 63 -0.19 7.91 10.83
N ALA A 64 0.35 6.75 10.46
CA ALA A 64 1.03 6.58 9.19
C ALA A 64 0.09 6.78 7.98
N VAL A 65 -1.12 6.27 8.04
CA VAL A 65 -2.13 6.47 6.99
C VAL A 65 -2.53 7.94 6.87
N SER A 66 -2.71 8.63 8.00
CA SER A 66 -3.00 10.08 7.99
C SER A 66 -1.89 10.88 7.31
N GLU A 67 -0.63 10.59 7.65
CA GLU A 67 0.52 11.26 7.04
C GLU A 67 0.65 10.94 5.54
N ALA A 68 0.48 9.68 5.16
CA ALA A 68 0.55 9.26 3.76
C ALA A 68 -0.52 9.94 2.90
N LEU A 69 -1.76 9.98 3.37
CA LEU A 69 -2.86 10.63 2.66
C LEU A 69 -2.71 12.15 2.63
N THR A 70 -2.28 12.76 3.72
CA THR A 70 -2.02 14.20 3.77
C THR A 70 -0.93 14.61 2.79
N ASN A 71 0.12 13.79 2.66
CA ASN A 71 1.16 14.02 1.67
C ASN A 71 0.62 14.00 0.24
N VAL A 72 -0.26 13.06 -0.09
CA VAL A 72 -0.91 13.04 -1.42
C VAL A 72 -1.77 14.28 -1.63
N VAL A 73 -2.59 14.64 -0.65
CA VAL A 73 -3.47 15.82 -0.71
C VAL A 73 -2.68 17.12 -0.93
N VAL A 74 -1.58 17.29 -0.22
CA VAL A 74 -0.80 18.53 -0.23
C VAL A 74 0.15 18.60 -1.42
N HIS A 75 0.75 17.48 -1.82
CA HIS A 75 1.90 17.50 -2.73
C HIS A 75 1.65 16.88 -4.10
N ALA A 76 0.89 15.78 -4.19
CA ALA A 76 0.82 15.00 -5.42
C ALA A 76 0.21 15.75 -6.61
N TYR A 77 -0.84 16.51 -6.38
CA TYR A 77 -1.62 17.19 -7.43
C TYR A 77 -1.53 18.71 -7.36
N ARG A 78 -0.52 19.22 -6.71
CA ARG A 78 -0.32 20.65 -6.47
C ARG A 78 -0.32 21.49 -7.73
N ASP A 79 0.28 21.01 -8.81
CA ASP A 79 0.37 21.69 -10.09
C ASP A 79 -0.72 21.25 -11.09
N ALA A 80 -1.61 20.36 -10.66
CA ALA A 80 -2.72 19.90 -11.48
C ALA A 80 -3.93 20.83 -11.36
N PRO A 81 -4.78 20.94 -12.41
CA PRO A 81 -5.98 21.78 -12.37
C PRO A 81 -7.04 21.29 -11.38
N ALA A 82 -7.01 20.02 -11.01
CA ALA A 82 -7.91 19.41 -10.04
C ALA A 82 -7.22 18.25 -9.31
N PRO A 83 -7.65 17.89 -8.09
CA PRO A 83 -7.13 16.72 -7.39
C PRO A 83 -7.40 15.43 -8.19
N GLY A 84 -6.36 14.61 -8.34
CA GLY A 84 -6.48 13.27 -8.90
C GLY A 84 -6.82 12.22 -7.83
N PRO A 85 -6.84 10.93 -8.22
CA PRO A 85 -7.16 9.86 -7.32
C PRO A 85 -6.01 9.49 -6.40
N VAL A 86 -6.35 8.97 -5.23
CA VAL A 86 -5.45 8.21 -4.37
C VAL A 86 -6.03 6.81 -4.19
N LEU A 87 -5.20 5.81 -4.42
CA LEU A 87 -5.53 4.41 -4.21
C LEU A 87 -4.87 3.93 -2.91
N VAL A 88 -5.66 3.34 -2.04
CA VAL A 88 -5.18 2.71 -0.80
C VAL A 88 -5.52 1.24 -0.86
N VAL A 89 -4.52 0.39 -0.77
CA VAL A 89 -4.68 -1.07 -0.70
C VAL A 89 -4.19 -1.54 0.66
N VAL A 90 -5.01 -2.32 1.33
CA VAL A 90 -4.70 -2.87 2.65
C VAL A 90 -4.80 -4.38 2.58
N SER A 91 -3.80 -5.07 3.07
CA SER A 91 -3.81 -6.54 3.13
C SER A 91 -3.22 -7.06 4.43
N VAL A 92 -3.69 -8.21 4.86
CA VAL A 92 -3.15 -8.93 6.02
C VAL A 92 -2.69 -10.31 5.59
N ARG A 93 -1.47 -10.63 5.94
CA ARG A 93 -0.89 -11.96 5.79
C ARG A 93 0.06 -12.24 6.95
N ASP A 94 -0.03 -13.42 7.53
CA ASP A 94 0.87 -13.89 8.61
C ASP A 94 0.99 -12.87 9.76
N ARG A 95 -0.15 -12.33 10.22
CA ARG A 95 -0.26 -11.30 11.26
C ARG A 95 0.49 -9.99 10.95
N ARG A 96 0.65 -9.73 9.68
CA ARG A 96 1.29 -8.52 9.17
C ARG A 96 0.31 -7.75 8.29
N LEU A 97 0.06 -6.50 8.64
CA LEU A 97 -0.70 -5.56 7.83
C LEU A 97 0.25 -4.87 6.86
N THR A 98 -0.13 -4.82 5.60
CA THR A 98 0.54 -3.98 4.60
C THR A 98 -0.43 -2.94 4.09
N VAL A 99 -0.04 -1.69 4.13
CA VAL A 99 -0.80 -0.56 3.56
C VAL A 99 0.02 0.02 2.41
N THR A 100 -0.60 0.09 1.25
CA THR A 100 -0.01 0.73 0.06
C THR A 100 -0.84 1.93 -0.30
N VAL A 101 -0.21 3.09 -0.43
CA VAL A 101 -0.84 4.35 -0.86
C VAL A 101 -0.19 4.77 -2.17
N ALA A 102 -0.98 4.86 -3.21
CA ALA A 102 -0.50 5.22 -4.55
C ALA A 102 -1.24 6.43 -5.10
N ASP A 103 -0.53 7.35 -5.71
CA ASP A 103 -1.08 8.49 -6.44
C ASP A 103 -0.59 8.51 -7.89
N GLU A 104 -1.19 9.36 -8.70
CA GLU A 104 -0.84 9.61 -10.10
C GLU A 104 -0.30 11.04 -10.28
N GLY A 105 0.22 11.63 -9.21
CA GLY A 105 0.69 13.00 -9.17
C GLY A 105 2.09 13.19 -9.74
N CYS A 106 2.79 14.21 -9.25
CA CYS A 106 4.09 14.61 -9.81
C CYS A 106 5.30 13.76 -9.39
N GLY A 107 5.10 12.71 -8.57
CA GLY A 107 6.19 11.85 -8.10
C GLY A 107 7.13 12.54 -7.12
N MET A 108 8.28 11.92 -6.89
CA MET A 108 9.34 12.43 -6.01
C MET A 108 10.33 13.34 -6.77
N ALA A 109 9.85 14.43 -7.37
CA ALA A 109 10.79 15.42 -7.86
C ALA A 109 11.49 16.09 -6.68
N PRO A 110 12.82 16.25 -6.68
CA PRO A 110 13.52 17.04 -5.66
C PRO A 110 13.04 18.46 -5.77
N ARG A 111 12.24 18.92 -4.81
CA ARG A 111 11.76 20.28 -4.72
C ARG A 111 12.33 20.88 -3.45
N SER A 112 13.19 21.86 -3.64
CA SER A 112 13.76 22.70 -2.59
C SER A 112 12.71 23.53 -1.83
N GLU A 113 11.44 23.47 -2.24
CA GLU A 113 10.36 24.34 -1.77
C GLU A 113 9.15 23.61 -1.17
N SER A 114 9.29 22.38 -0.73
CA SER A 114 8.23 21.65 -0.02
C SER A 114 8.61 21.43 1.44
N PRO A 115 8.45 22.43 2.33
CA PRO A 115 8.63 22.20 3.74
C PRO A 115 7.57 21.22 4.22
N GLY A 116 7.98 20.14 4.87
CA GLY A 116 7.08 19.16 5.48
C GLY A 116 7.05 17.77 4.86
N LEU A 117 7.42 17.58 3.58
CA LEU A 117 7.47 16.24 2.97
C LEU A 117 8.47 15.33 3.69
N GLY A 118 9.62 15.86 4.11
CA GLY A 118 10.63 15.13 4.86
C GLY A 118 10.19 14.73 6.27
N LEU A 119 9.39 15.55 6.95
CA LEU A 119 8.87 15.26 8.30
C LEU A 119 7.84 14.14 8.29
N GLY A 120 6.88 14.17 7.36
CA GLY A 120 5.86 13.12 7.22
C GLY A 120 6.46 11.78 6.85
N MET A 121 7.42 11.75 5.93
CA MET A 121 8.15 10.54 5.54
C MET A 121 8.95 9.96 6.70
N GLY A 122 9.64 10.79 7.47
CA GLY A 122 10.38 10.37 8.66
C GLY A 122 9.47 9.78 9.73
N LEU A 123 8.32 10.38 9.96
CA LEU A 123 7.33 9.89 10.93
C LEU A 123 6.74 8.54 10.51
N MET A 124 6.37 8.38 9.25
CA MET A 124 5.91 7.10 8.72
C MET A 124 6.96 6.00 8.86
N ALA A 125 8.21 6.30 8.50
CA ALA A 125 9.32 5.36 8.65
C ALA A 125 9.60 4.99 10.11
N GLN A 126 9.31 5.88 11.04
CA GLN A 126 9.50 5.64 12.47
C GLN A 126 8.42 4.74 13.08
N VAL A 127 7.17 4.88 12.67
CA VAL A 127 6.04 4.14 13.26
C VAL A 127 5.71 2.85 12.52
N ALA A 128 6.09 2.71 11.25
CA ALA A 128 5.96 1.46 10.50
C ALA A 128 7.16 0.55 10.75
N ASP A 129 6.94 -0.75 10.78
CA ASP A 129 8.02 -1.74 10.86
C ASP A 129 8.82 -1.82 9.57
N THR A 130 8.14 -1.64 8.45
CA THR A 130 8.76 -1.52 7.12
C THR A 130 8.17 -0.33 6.38
N PHE A 131 9.02 0.40 5.69
CA PHE A 131 8.64 1.59 4.93
C PHE A 131 9.41 1.65 3.62
N GLU A 132 8.71 1.78 2.53
CA GLU A 132 9.27 1.82 1.19
C GLU A 132 8.57 2.90 0.36
N VAL A 133 9.36 3.67 -0.36
CA VAL A 133 8.88 4.71 -1.28
C VAL A 133 9.43 4.42 -2.66
N THR A 134 8.57 4.34 -3.65
CA THR A 134 8.98 4.12 -5.05
C THR A 134 8.23 5.05 -5.98
N ASP A 135 8.92 5.56 -7.00
CA ASP A 135 8.25 6.19 -8.13
C ASP A 135 7.52 5.14 -8.96
N ARG A 136 6.38 5.49 -9.53
CA ARG A 136 5.68 4.60 -10.45
C ARG A 136 6.51 4.40 -11.71
N THR A 137 6.69 3.14 -12.11
CA THR A 137 7.39 2.80 -13.35
C THR A 137 6.51 3.18 -14.54
N ALA A 138 7.05 3.93 -15.51
CA ALA A 138 6.40 4.31 -16.77
C ALA A 138 5.20 5.28 -16.64
N GLN A 139 4.81 5.71 -15.44
CA GLN A 139 3.73 6.68 -15.21
C GLN A 139 4.13 7.65 -14.10
N PRO A 140 3.65 8.91 -14.12
CA PRO A 140 3.83 9.82 -12.99
C PRO A 140 3.15 9.26 -11.74
N GLY A 141 3.72 9.55 -10.59
CA GLY A 141 3.13 9.18 -9.31
C GLY A 141 4.09 8.52 -8.35
N LEU A 142 3.61 8.33 -7.15
CA LEU A 142 4.36 7.78 -6.03
C LEU A 142 3.62 6.58 -5.44
N VAL A 143 4.36 5.59 -4.98
CA VAL A 143 3.85 4.46 -4.21
C VAL A 143 4.56 4.41 -2.87
N LEU A 144 3.78 4.51 -1.80
CA LEU A 144 4.23 4.29 -0.43
C LEU A 144 3.74 2.93 0.03
N ARG A 145 4.64 2.10 0.52
CA ARG A 145 4.30 0.81 1.13
C ARG A 145 4.77 0.77 2.56
N MET A 146 3.87 0.47 3.47
CA MET A 146 4.12 0.43 4.90
C MET A 146 3.67 -0.92 5.45
N GLY A 147 4.49 -1.52 6.31
CA GLY A 147 4.18 -2.78 6.97
C GLY A 147 4.14 -2.61 8.49
N PHE A 148 3.18 -3.30 9.12
CA PHE A 148 2.95 -3.25 10.56
C PHE A 148 2.71 -4.67 11.09
N ALA A 149 3.40 -5.04 12.16
CA ALA A 149 3.02 -6.21 12.93
C ALA A 149 1.73 -5.90 13.70
N LEU A 150 0.76 -6.84 13.66
CA LEU A 150 -0.53 -6.61 14.32
C LEU A 150 -0.48 -6.73 15.84
N GLY A 151 0.64 -7.17 16.36
CA GLY A 151 0.83 -7.43 17.77
C GLY A 151 0.53 -8.88 18.15
N GLY A 152 1.08 -9.32 19.26
CA GLY A 152 0.92 -10.69 19.80
C GLY A 152 -0.15 -10.76 20.85
#